data_18ada6560639744df58cd8784aee3eb4
#
_entry.id   18ada6560639744df58cd8784aee3eb4
#
_cell.length_a   1.000
_cell.length_b   1.000
_cell.length_c   1.000
_cell.angle_alpha   90.00
_cell.angle_beta   90.00
_cell.angle_gamma   90.00
#
_symmetry.space_group_name_H-M   'P 1'
#
loop_
_entity.id
_entity.type
_entity.pdbx_description
1 polymer ?
#
loop_
_entity_poly.entity_id
_entity_poly.type
_entity_poly.pdbx_seq_one_letter_code
_entity_poly.pdbx_strand_id
1 'polypeptide(L)'
;PHPTTAPQLLDGNWELLFTTSQALLGFGRLAKLGKIYQCIRCQNSALYNIAELYSLPLLEGLVSVSAKFVVTSAQRVEVKFQRSIIGLQRWLNYNSTAQGVDDFVNFLETERPARAIDIRISREQTGWLEITYLDTDLRIGRGNEGNVFVLQKVNVLKL
;
A
#
# COMPACT_ATOMS: atom_id res chain seq x y z
N PRO A 1 6.32 -19.40 12.49
CA PRO A 1 4.90 -19.02 12.39
C PRO A 1 4.55 -18.76 10.94
N HIS A 2 3.35 -19.16 10.54
CA HIS A 2 2.88 -18.91 9.18
C HIS A 2 2.51 -17.41 9.05
N PRO A 3 2.94 -16.69 8.02
CA PRO A 3 2.74 -15.24 7.92
C PRO A 3 1.28 -14.80 8.04
N THR A 4 0.36 -15.51 7.42
CA THR A 4 -1.06 -15.16 7.44
C THR A 4 -1.76 -15.42 8.78
N THR A 5 -1.15 -16.21 9.66
CA THR A 5 -1.65 -16.50 11.00
C THR A 5 -0.95 -15.69 12.11
N ALA A 6 -0.10 -14.74 11.71
CA ALA A 6 0.61 -13.84 12.62
C ALA A 6 0.17 -12.37 12.39
N PRO A 7 -1.10 -12.02 12.63
CA PRO A 7 -1.62 -10.69 12.34
C PRO A 7 -0.85 -9.58 13.06
N GLN A 8 -0.34 -9.83 14.25
CA GLN A 8 0.48 -8.86 15.00
C GLN A 8 1.81 -8.51 14.32
N LEU A 9 2.36 -9.41 13.51
CA LEU A 9 3.54 -9.14 12.69
C LEU A 9 3.17 -8.48 11.37
N LEU A 10 2.08 -8.94 10.75
CA LEU A 10 1.66 -8.50 9.41
C LEU A 10 1.02 -7.12 9.43
N ASP A 11 0.25 -6.80 10.45
CA ASP A 11 -0.44 -5.52 10.58
C ASP A 11 0.54 -4.35 10.66
N GLY A 12 0.23 -3.25 10.00
CA GLY A 12 1.03 -2.01 10.05
C GLY A 12 1.33 -1.39 8.69
N ASN A 13 2.19 -0.41 8.71
CA ASN A 13 2.63 0.32 7.53
C ASN A 13 4.01 -0.20 7.09
N TRP A 14 4.11 -0.56 5.82
CA TRP A 14 5.31 -1.16 5.22
C TRP A 14 5.81 -0.30 4.07
N GLU A 15 7.03 0.23 4.18
CA GLU A 15 7.70 0.96 3.11
C GLU A 15 8.39 -0.03 2.15
N LEU A 16 8.16 0.15 0.85
CA LEU A 16 8.81 -0.65 -0.19
C LEU A 16 10.26 -0.22 -0.35
N LEU A 17 11.19 -1.16 -0.12
CA LEU A 17 12.63 -0.95 -0.32
C LEU A 17 13.09 -1.38 -1.71
N PHE A 18 12.52 -2.47 -2.24
CA PHE A 18 12.92 -3.06 -3.51
C PHE A 18 11.76 -3.82 -4.14
N THR A 19 11.67 -3.76 -5.47
CA THR A 19 10.74 -4.56 -6.26
C THR A 19 11.29 -4.90 -7.62
N THR A 20 10.85 -6.04 -8.18
CA THR A 20 11.08 -6.43 -9.58
C THR A 20 9.88 -6.09 -10.46
N SER A 21 8.84 -5.44 -9.95
CA SER A 21 7.63 -5.11 -10.69
C SER A 21 7.90 -4.12 -11.83
N GLN A 22 7.74 -4.58 -13.07
CA GLN A 22 7.90 -3.75 -14.25
C GLN A 22 6.84 -2.63 -14.32
N ALA A 23 5.65 -2.88 -13.80
CA ALA A 23 4.59 -1.86 -13.74
C ALA A 23 5.02 -0.68 -12.88
N LEU A 24 5.58 -0.92 -11.69
CA LEU A 24 6.10 0.13 -10.82
C LEU A 24 7.36 0.80 -11.39
N LEU A 25 8.28 0.01 -11.96
CA LEU A 25 9.49 0.54 -12.60
C LEU A 25 9.17 1.36 -13.84
N GLY A 26 8.12 0.99 -14.59
CA GLY A 26 7.64 1.72 -15.77
C GLY A 26 7.00 3.07 -15.42
N PHE A 27 6.36 3.19 -14.26
CA PHE A 27 5.81 4.46 -13.77
C PHE A 27 6.89 5.54 -13.62
N GLY A 28 8.11 5.16 -13.25
CA GLY A 28 9.25 6.06 -13.12
C GLY A 28 9.73 6.72 -14.41
N ARG A 29 9.18 6.33 -15.58
CA ARG A 29 9.45 6.99 -16.85
C ARG A 29 8.57 8.23 -17.07
N LEU A 30 7.38 8.27 -16.47
CA LEU A 30 6.41 9.36 -16.62
C LEU A 30 6.44 10.35 -15.45
N ALA A 31 6.74 9.85 -14.26
CA ALA A 31 6.85 10.64 -13.04
C ALA A 31 7.92 10.03 -12.12
N LYS A 32 8.65 10.86 -11.40
CA LYS A 32 9.57 10.38 -10.38
C LYS A 32 8.76 9.80 -9.23
N LEU A 33 8.94 8.52 -8.95
CA LEU A 33 8.38 7.87 -7.76
C LEU A 33 9.14 8.33 -6.51
N GLY A 34 8.39 8.72 -5.49
CA GLY A 34 8.89 8.86 -4.14
C GLY A 34 8.75 7.55 -3.37
N LYS A 35 8.43 7.65 -2.11
CA LYS A 35 8.19 6.48 -1.28
C LYS A 35 6.92 5.74 -1.69
N ILE A 36 6.96 4.43 -1.55
CA ILE A 36 5.81 3.55 -1.80
C ILE A 36 5.55 2.77 -0.53
N TYR A 37 4.29 2.74 -0.10
CA TYR A 37 3.87 2.02 1.08
C TYR A 37 2.80 1.00 0.75
N GLN A 38 2.83 -0.10 1.48
CA GLN A 38 1.73 -1.05 1.59
C GLN A 38 1.32 -1.13 3.05
N CYS A 39 0.12 -0.67 3.34
CA CYS A 39 -0.40 -0.61 4.71
C CYS A 39 -1.45 -1.71 4.88
N ILE A 40 -1.27 -2.54 5.90
CA ILE A 40 -2.13 -3.69 6.18
C ILE A 40 -2.88 -3.42 7.48
N ARG A 41 -4.19 -3.65 7.45
CA ARG A 41 -5.09 -3.59 8.60
C ARG A 41 -5.81 -4.93 8.73
N CYS A 42 -5.22 -5.82 9.51
CA CYS A 42 -5.72 -7.20 9.66
C CYS A 42 -7.12 -7.24 10.26
N GLN A 43 -7.43 -6.33 11.17
CA GLN A 43 -8.75 -6.24 11.80
C GLN A 43 -9.88 -6.04 10.78
N ASN A 44 -9.63 -5.26 9.73
CA ASN A 44 -10.60 -4.94 8.69
C ASN A 44 -10.38 -5.76 7.41
N SER A 45 -9.39 -6.66 7.39
CA SER A 45 -8.93 -7.37 6.19
C SER A 45 -8.68 -6.43 5.02
N ALA A 46 -8.05 -5.29 5.31
CA ALA A 46 -7.84 -4.20 4.36
C ALA A 46 -6.36 -4.00 4.03
N LEU A 47 -6.11 -3.65 2.77
CA LEU A 47 -4.80 -3.35 2.22
C LEU A 47 -4.86 -2.00 1.50
N TYR A 48 -3.89 -1.15 1.77
CA TYR A 48 -3.77 0.17 1.14
C TYR A 48 -2.39 0.30 0.51
N ASN A 49 -2.34 0.42 -0.82
CA ASN A 49 -1.12 0.75 -1.54
C ASN A 49 -1.09 2.25 -1.75
N ILE A 50 0.02 2.90 -1.40
CA ILE A 50 0.22 4.35 -1.48
C ILE A 50 1.53 4.60 -2.20
N ALA A 51 1.51 5.42 -3.26
CA ALA A 51 2.71 5.82 -3.99
C ALA A 51 2.79 7.34 -4.09
N GLU A 52 3.92 7.90 -3.66
CA GLU A 52 4.25 9.31 -3.83
C GLU A 52 4.78 9.56 -5.24
N LEU A 53 4.31 10.62 -5.89
CA LEU A 53 4.70 11.00 -7.26
C LEU A 53 5.23 12.43 -7.27
N TYR A 54 6.37 12.62 -7.94
CA TYR A 54 7.02 13.91 -8.11
C TYR A 54 7.32 14.14 -9.58
N SER A 55 6.42 14.77 -10.32
CA SER A 55 6.55 14.94 -11.78
C SER A 55 7.12 16.29 -12.18
N LEU A 56 6.84 17.34 -11.42
CA LEU A 56 7.30 18.72 -11.67
C LEU A 56 7.60 19.40 -10.33
N PRO A 57 8.42 20.48 -10.30
CA PRO A 57 8.55 21.31 -9.12
C PRO A 57 7.17 21.79 -8.65
N LEU A 58 6.85 21.63 -7.36
CA LEU A 58 5.59 22.00 -6.71
C LEU A 58 4.38 21.09 -7.02
N LEU A 59 4.50 20.07 -7.86
CA LEU A 59 3.43 19.10 -8.11
C LEU A 59 3.75 17.76 -7.41
N GLU A 60 3.50 17.73 -6.11
CA GLU A 60 3.59 16.53 -5.31
C GLU A 60 2.27 15.77 -5.39
N GLY A 61 2.30 14.62 -6.08
CA GLY A 61 1.15 13.76 -6.29
C GLY A 61 1.11 12.57 -5.33
N LEU A 62 -0.05 11.95 -5.26
CA LEU A 62 -0.29 10.74 -4.51
C LEU A 62 -1.25 9.83 -5.28
N VAL A 63 -0.89 8.55 -5.37
CA VAL A 63 -1.78 7.50 -5.87
C VAL A 63 -2.01 6.52 -4.74
N SER A 64 -3.27 6.18 -4.52
CA SER A 64 -3.66 5.17 -3.54
C SER A 64 -4.62 4.17 -4.15
N VAL A 65 -4.42 2.89 -3.85
CA VAL A 65 -5.34 1.82 -4.22
C VAL A 65 -5.69 1.03 -2.96
N SER A 66 -6.97 1.03 -2.63
CA SER A 66 -7.50 0.28 -1.48
C SER A 66 -8.04 -1.06 -1.94
N ALA A 67 -7.85 -2.09 -1.13
CA ALA A 67 -8.30 -3.44 -1.38
C ALA A 67 -8.76 -4.14 -0.11
N LYS A 68 -9.56 -5.18 -0.27
CA LYS A 68 -9.82 -6.18 0.76
C LYS A 68 -9.05 -7.45 0.44
N PHE A 69 -8.68 -8.20 1.47
CA PHE A 69 -8.02 -9.48 1.27
C PHE A 69 -8.70 -10.62 2.03
N VAL A 70 -8.50 -11.82 1.50
CA VAL A 70 -8.94 -13.09 2.11
C VAL A 70 -7.76 -14.04 2.18
N VAL A 71 -7.54 -14.63 3.34
CA VAL A 71 -6.50 -15.63 3.55
C VAL A 71 -6.89 -16.92 2.82
N THR A 72 -6.03 -17.39 1.91
CA THR A 72 -6.25 -18.63 1.14
C THR A 72 -5.29 -19.75 1.53
N SER A 73 -4.15 -19.41 2.13
CA SER A 73 -3.21 -20.38 2.69
C SER A 73 -2.38 -19.76 3.81
N ALA A 74 -1.49 -20.55 4.41
CA ALA A 74 -0.55 -20.09 5.44
C ALA A 74 0.37 -18.94 4.98
N GLN A 75 0.54 -18.73 3.68
CA GLN A 75 1.44 -17.72 3.10
C GLN A 75 0.76 -16.80 2.09
N ARG A 76 -0.45 -17.12 1.61
CA ARG A 76 -1.10 -16.41 0.52
C ARG A 76 -2.43 -15.80 0.93
N VAL A 77 -2.64 -14.59 0.45
CA VAL A 77 -3.93 -13.90 0.49
C VAL A 77 -4.37 -13.57 -0.93
N GLU A 78 -5.67 -13.66 -1.19
CA GLU A 78 -6.30 -13.07 -2.37
C GLU A 78 -6.72 -11.64 -2.06
N VAL A 79 -6.54 -10.76 -3.04
CA VAL A 79 -6.76 -9.32 -2.91
C VAL A 79 -7.80 -8.90 -3.92
N LYS A 80 -8.83 -8.16 -3.47
CA LYS A 80 -9.85 -7.55 -4.31
C LYS A 80 -9.77 -6.03 -4.21
N PHE A 81 -9.42 -5.39 -5.31
CA PHE A 81 -9.31 -3.94 -5.38
C PHE A 81 -10.68 -3.26 -5.34
N GLN A 82 -10.79 -2.16 -4.61
CA GLN A 82 -12.09 -1.52 -4.33
C GLN A 82 -12.12 -0.04 -4.67
N ARG A 83 -11.00 0.67 -4.53
CA ARG A 83 -10.97 2.13 -4.67
C ARG A 83 -9.60 2.59 -5.14
N SER A 84 -9.58 3.59 -6.02
CA SER A 84 -8.37 4.27 -6.44
C SER A 84 -8.53 5.77 -6.25
N ILE A 85 -7.52 6.42 -5.67
CA ILE A 85 -7.44 7.87 -5.49
C ILE A 85 -6.18 8.36 -6.17
N ILE A 86 -6.30 9.41 -6.97
CA ILE A 86 -5.18 10.11 -7.60
C ILE A 86 -5.37 11.60 -7.37
N GLY A 87 -4.41 12.25 -6.70
CA GLY A 87 -4.52 13.66 -6.39
C GLY A 87 -3.22 14.29 -5.91
N LEU A 88 -3.32 15.55 -5.51
CA LEU A 88 -2.19 16.27 -4.93
C LEU A 88 -2.10 15.99 -3.42
N GLN A 89 -0.88 15.78 -2.94
CA GLN A 89 -0.61 15.50 -1.51
C GLN A 89 -1.21 16.57 -0.61
N ARG A 90 -1.07 17.85 -0.98
CA ARG A 90 -1.62 18.98 -0.22
C ARG A 90 -3.15 18.97 -0.10
N TRP A 91 -3.85 18.51 -1.13
CA TRP A 91 -5.32 18.44 -1.11
C TRP A 91 -5.83 17.24 -0.33
N LEU A 92 -5.00 16.21 -0.25
CA LEU A 92 -5.27 14.99 0.52
C LEU A 92 -4.78 15.11 1.97
N ASN A 93 -4.21 16.26 2.34
CA ASN A 93 -3.62 16.50 3.65
C ASN A 93 -2.55 15.44 4.01
N TYR A 94 -1.81 15.01 3.00
CA TYR A 94 -0.76 14.00 3.13
C TYR A 94 0.62 14.66 3.26
N ASN A 95 1.46 14.10 4.09
CA ASN A 95 2.88 14.40 4.12
C ASN A 95 3.71 13.10 4.17
N SER A 96 4.94 13.16 3.67
CA SER A 96 5.84 12.01 3.54
C SER A 96 6.55 11.68 4.85
N THR A 97 5.77 11.43 5.91
CA THR A 97 6.25 10.99 7.22
C THR A 97 5.51 9.73 7.66
N ALA A 98 6.06 9.00 8.62
CA ALA A 98 5.38 7.83 9.19
C ALA A 98 3.97 8.19 9.72
N GLN A 99 3.83 9.34 10.40
CA GLN A 99 2.55 9.82 10.89
C GLN A 99 1.62 10.22 9.73
N GLY A 100 2.13 10.90 8.71
CA GLY A 100 1.34 11.30 7.54
C GLY A 100 0.77 10.12 6.77
N VAL A 101 1.52 9.03 6.65
CA VAL A 101 1.04 7.77 6.06
C VAL A 101 -0.08 7.19 6.91
N ASP A 102 0.11 7.11 8.22
CA ASP A 102 -0.88 6.56 9.15
C ASP A 102 -2.17 7.38 9.15
N ASP A 103 -2.08 8.71 9.20
CA ASP A 103 -3.22 9.62 9.13
C ASP A 103 -3.99 9.46 7.82
N PHE A 104 -3.29 9.27 6.71
CA PHE A 104 -3.93 9.06 5.42
C PHE A 104 -4.65 7.69 5.35
N VAL A 105 -4.06 6.64 5.90
CA VAL A 105 -4.75 5.34 6.02
C VAL A 105 -6.00 5.45 6.87
N ASN A 106 -5.94 6.16 8.00
CA ASN A 106 -7.10 6.41 8.84
C ASN A 106 -8.20 7.17 8.08
N PHE A 107 -7.81 8.14 7.24
CA PHE A 107 -8.77 8.80 6.35
C PHE A 107 -9.41 7.81 5.36
N LEU A 108 -8.61 6.95 4.71
CA LEU A 108 -9.11 5.93 3.78
C LEU A 108 -10.11 4.98 4.44
N GLU A 109 -9.88 4.63 5.69
CA GLU A 109 -10.77 3.77 6.48
C GLU A 109 -12.14 4.41 6.75
N THR A 110 -12.24 5.74 6.72
CA THR A 110 -13.54 6.43 6.87
C THR A 110 -14.45 6.29 5.65
N GLU A 111 -13.92 5.85 4.53
CA GLU A 111 -14.60 5.75 3.23
C GLU A 111 -15.23 7.05 2.72
N ARG A 112 -14.88 8.20 3.31
CA ARG A 112 -15.34 9.52 2.87
C ARG A 112 -14.78 9.84 1.48
N PRO A 113 -15.49 10.64 0.67
CA PRO A 113 -14.97 11.14 -0.60
C PRO A 113 -13.67 11.93 -0.39
N ALA A 114 -12.69 11.68 -1.26
CA ALA A 114 -11.44 12.42 -1.27
C ALA A 114 -11.54 13.65 -2.17
N ARG A 115 -10.80 14.69 -1.84
CA ARG A 115 -10.65 15.89 -2.69
C ARG A 115 -9.60 15.62 -3.78
N ALA A 116 -9.94 14.71 -4.68
CA ALA A 116 -9.06 14.17 -5.71
C ALA A 116 -9.91 13.43 -6.76
N ILE A 117 -9.25 12.82 -7.75
CA ILE A 117 -9.89 11.81 -8.59
C ILE A 117 -10.07 10.57 -7.70
N ASP A 118 -11.31 10.25 -7.39
CA ASP A 118 -11.70 9.23 -6.43
C ASP A 118 -12.67 8.26 -7.09
N ILE A 119 -12.17 7.08 -7.43
CA ILE A 119 -12.89 6.10 -8.24
C ILE A 119 -13.16 4.84 -7.42
N ARG A 120 -14.43 4.46 -7.33
CA ARG A 120 -14.82 3.14 -6.84
C ARG A 120 -14.67 2.12 -7.97
N ILE A 121 -13.96 1.03 -7.69
CA ILE A 121 -13.70 -0.02 -8.66
C ILE A 121 -14.92 -0.96 -8.67
N SER A 122 -15.75 -0.86 -9.70
CA SER A 122 -16.98 -1.64 -9.83
C SER A 122 -16.77 -2.99 -10.50
N ARG A 123 -15.72 -3.12 -11.33
CA ARG A 123 -15.34 -4.39 -11.94
C ARG A 123 -14.52 -5.22 -10.96
N GLU A 124 -14.72 -6.52 -10.98
CA GLU A 124 -13.93 -7.43 -10.18
C GLU A 124 -12.48 -7.44 -10.68
N GLN A 125 -11.61 -6.76 -9.94
CA GLN A 125 -10.17 -6.79 -10.15
C GLN A 125 -9.53 -7.45 -8.94
N THR A 126 -8.95 -8.61 -9.17
CA THR A 126 -8.34 -9.44 -8.14
C THR A 126 -6.86 -9.61 -8.40
N GLY A 127 -6.15 -9.89 -7.34
CA GLY A 127 -4.75 -10.26 -7.36
C GLY A 127 -4.45 -11.20 -6.21
N TRP A 128 -3.20 -11.55 -6.04
CA TRP A 128 -2.76 -12.31 -4.87
C TRP A 128 -1.42 -11.77 -4.37
N LEU A 129 -1.19 -11.99 -3.09
CA LEU A 129 0.05 -11.70 -2.41
C LEU A 129 0.48 -12.94 -1.62
N GLU A 130 1.69 -13.41 -1.86
CA GLU A 130 2.33 -14.49 -1.13
C GLU A 130 3.47 -13.92 -0.29
N ILE A 131 3.45 -14.21 1.00
CA ILE A 131 4.46 -13.75 1.95
C ILE A 131 5.44 -14.88 2.16
N THR A 132 6.67 -14.71 1.71
CA THR A 132 7.73 -15.73 1.77
C THR A 132 8.63 -15.56 2.99
N TYR A 133 8.68 -14.34 3.56
CA TYR A 133 9.38 -14.02 4.79
C TYR A 133 8.66 -12.94 5.57
N LEU A 134 8.60 -13.05 6.90
CA LEU A 134 8.00 -12.05 7.77
C LEU A 134 8.63 -12.10 9.17
N ASP A 135 9.15 -10.95 9.61
CA ASP A 135 9.51 -10.71 11.00
C ASP A 135 8.97 -9.35 11.49
N THR A 136 9.50 -8.80 12.58
CA THR A 136 9.04 -7.52 13.16
C THR A 136 9.30 -6.31 12.26
N ASP A 137 10.33 -6.38 11.43
CA ASP A 137 10.84 -5.22 10.67
C ASP A 137 10.86 -5.44 9.16
N LEU A 138 10.94 -6.69 8.71
CA LEU A 138 11.12 -7.05 7.30
C LEU A 138 10.03 -7.99 6.81
N ARG A 139 9.52 -7.72 5.61
CA ARG A 139 8.62 -8.60 4.88
C ARG A 139 9.09 -8.76 3.44
N ILE A 140 9.12 -10.01 2.97
CA ILE A 140 9.39 -10.34 1.58
C ILE A 140 8.19 -11.10 1.04
N GLY A 141 7.72 -10.71 -0.14
CA GLY A 141 6.58 -11.33 -0.78
C GLY A 141 6.66 -11.36 -2.28
N ARG A 142 5.69 -12.03 -2.87
CA ARG A 142 5.46 -12.11 -4.31
C ARG A 142 4.03 -11.71 -4.61
N GLY A 143 3.85 -11.01 -5.72
CA GLY A 143 2.53 -10.66 -6.22
C GLY A 143 2.22 -11.43 -7.52
N ASN A 144 1.13 -11.05 -8.18
CA ASN A 144 0.81 -11.50 -9.53
C ASN A 144 2.03 -11.34 -10.43
N GLU A 145 2.21 -12.17 -11.41
CA GLU A 145 3.36 -12.17 -12.32
C GLU A 145 4.69 -12.59 -11.67
N GLY A 146 4.69 -13.03 -10.42
CA GLY A 146 5.87 -13.50 -9.71
C GLY A 146 6.84 -12.40 -9.27
N ASN A 147 6.43 -11.13 -9.32
CA ASN A 147 7.25 -10.00 -8.87
C ASN A 147 7.56 -10.12 -7.38
N VAL A 148 8.79 -9.77 -7.03
CA VAL A 148 9.28 -9.74 -5.64
C VAL A 148 9.12 -8.35 -5.06
N PHE A 149 8.73 -8.29 -3.79
CA PHE A 149 8.62 -7.07 -3.00
C PHE A 149 9.36 -7.26 -1.68
N VAL A 150 10.26 -6.33 -1.38
CA VAL A 150 10.97 -6.28 -0.10
C VAL A 150 10.53 -5.01 0.62
N LEU A 151 9.96 -5.15 1.80
CA LEU A 151 9.37 -4.05 2.54
C LEU A 151 9.87 -4.02 3.98
N GLN A 152 10.03 -2.80 4.50
CA GLN A 152 10.41 -2.53 5.88
C GLN A 152 9.23 -1.93 6.64
N LYS A 153 9.02 -2.40 7.87
CA LYS A 153 7.98 -1.84 8.73
C LYS A 153 8.34 -0.42 9.17
N VAL A 154 7.38 0.48 9.05
CA VAL A 154 7.49 1.86 9.49
C VAL A 154 6.72 2.03 10.79
N ASN A 155 7.42 2.39 11.85
CA ASN A 155 6.81 2.61 13.16
C ASN A 155 6.49 4.10 13.35
N VAL A 156 5.24 4.39 13.69
CA VAL A 156 4.87 5.71 14.21
C VAL A 156 5.34 5.76 15.65
N LEU A 157 6.27 6.67 15.95
CA LEU A 157 6.66 6.91 17.33
C LEU A 157 5.44 7.46 18.09
N LYS A 158 4.87 6.64 18.96
CA LYS A 158 3.89 7.12 19.93
C LYS A 158 4.67 7.89 21.00
N LEU A 159 4.60 9.22 20.94
CA LEU A 159 5.06 10.10 22.01
C LEU A 159 4.13 9.99 23.21
#